data_19179c4c0b2f32ad88974a5c51c57250
#
_entry.id   19179c4c0b2f32ad88974a5c51c57250
#
_cell.length_a   1.000
_cell.length_b   1.000
_cell.length_c   1.000
_cell.angle_alpha   90.00
_cell.angle_beta   90.00
_cell.angle_gamma   90.00
#
_symmetry.space_group_name_H-M   'P 1'
#
loop_
_entity.id
_entity.type
_entity.pdbx_description
1 polymer ?
#
loop_
_entity_poly.entity_id
_entity_poly.type
_entity_poly.pdbx_seq_one_letter_code
_entity_poly.pdbx_strand_id
1 'polypeptide(L)'
;GTINSGGIIGPVGGVKEKLEAASRLGLDTVLVAKGTASPPDDKDFSEVNASGLNASELNASEQFINLTQYAKENLSLAVIEVSDLDEVMLYLTGAQLNHKEVIIEENQEYTEIMSSLQNLLCQRIDKIESELKKEGISVNESVLQRVREQQGKSVNATLQGDHYSAASYCFTANIMLRSFYYQEKKPSLNTLWNRFSKLEQDVEALDNDISKEPIETISDLQTYIIVKERLNDVREQIAKFKKLQQDPEQKFYEILSYAEERYFSAQAWMKFFSMNGKKLLLDKEHLQQSCRQKISEAEERQQYVSLYISEFDAQNIKERIDGAIDADKKGEYELCLIKAIQAKGDANAILSVMGVRKDVLVEVLDSKILAVKRVIAENSAEGKFPILGYSYYRYATSLKEEESYTALVYLEYAMEMSDLSLYFPEEKTFLQRISERIFITEDMWWGFVVGAAGSLILSQIFLRRKKKK
;
A
#
# COMPACT_ATOMS: atom_id res chain seq x y z
N GLY A 1 16.45 16.48 -2.88
CA GLY A 1 15.50 15.38 -2.97
C GLY A 1 14.34 15.54 -2.00
N THR A 2 13.27 14.82 -2.21
CA THR A 2 12.23 14.61 -1.20
C THR A 2 12.64 13.42 -0.32
N ILE A 3 12.20 13.40 0.93
CA ILE A 3 12.31 12.21 1.78
C ILE A 3 10.93 11.54 1.75
N ASN A 4 10.89 10.32 1.21
CA ASN A 4 9.68 9.52 1.13
C ASN A 4 9.60 8.54 2.29
N SER A 5 8.46 7.87 2.44
CA SER A 5 8.29 6.80 3.42
C SER A 5 9.41 5.77 3.30
N GLY A 6 9.91 5.25 4.44
CA GLY A 6 11.07 4.36 4.48
C GLY A 6 12.42 5.05 4.30
N GLY A 7 12.48 6.38 4.33
CA GLY A 7 13.74 7.15 4.23
C GLY A 7 14.33 7.23 2.82
N ILE A 8 13.57 6.88 1.79
CA ILE A 8 14.03 6.91 0.39
C ILE A 8 14.11 8.36 -0.11
N ILE A 9 15.21 8.69 -0.77
CA ILE A 9 15.43 10.01 -1.37
C ILE A 9 14.80 10.00 -2.77
N GLY A 10 13.75 10.80 -2.93
CA GLY A 10 13.07 10.97 -4.21
C GLY A 10 13.60 12.16 -5.02
N PRO A 11 13.38 12.13 -6.37
CA PRO A 11 13.78 13.19 -7.27
C PRO A 11 13.02 14.50 -7.00
N VAL A 12 13.58 15.61 -7.46
CA VAL A 12 12.99 16.95 -7.42
C VAL A 12 13.30 17.69 -8.71
N GLY A 13 12.43 18.61 -9.11
CA GLY A 13 12.68 19.50 -10.25
C GLY A 13 13.69 20.61 -9.95
N GLY A 14 14.20 21.25 -11.01
CA GLY A 14 15.09 22.40 -10.92
C GLY A 14 16.45 22.04 -10.28
N VAL A 15 16.98 20.84 -10.56
CA VAL A 15 18.23 20.38 -9.92
C VAL A 15 19.40 21.26 -10.37
N LYS A 16 19.45 21.66 -11.65
CA LYS A 16 20.51 22.54 -12.18
C LYS A 16 20.55 23.87 -11.43
N GLU A 17 19.41 24.54 -11.28
CA GLU A 17 19.28 25.81 -10.58
C GLU A 17 19.68 25.68 -9.11
N LYS A 18 19.36 24.54 -8.49
CA LYS A 18 19.77 24.23 -7.11
C LYS A 18 21.27 24.02 -6.98
N LEU A 19 21.92 23.38 -7.96
CA LEU A 19 23.38 23.24 -8.01
C LEU A 19 24.07 24.62 -8.17
N GLU A 20 23.53 25.45 -9.06
CA GLU A 20 24.03 26.82 -9.23
C GLU A 20 23.89 27.68 -7.96
N ALA A 21 22.76 27.52 -7.26
CA ALA A 21 22.54 28.19 -5.98
C ALA A 21 23.50 27.68 -4.89
N ALA A 22 23.73 26.37 -4.83
CA ALA A 22 24.65 25.73 -3.89
C ALA A 22 26.09 26.25 -4.12
N SER A 23 26.54 26.33 -5.38
CA SER A 23 27.86 26.89 -5.73
C SER A 23 27.99 28.35 -5.32
N ARG A 24 26.94 29.18 -5.55
CA ARG A 24 26.93 30.59 -5.09
C ARG A 24 27.02 30.73 -3.58
N LEU A 25 26.56 29.76 -2.83
CA LEU A 25 26.64 29.70 -1.37
C LEU A 25 28.00 29.15 -0.87
N GLY A 26 28.90 28.74 -1.78
CA GLY A 26 30.19 28.18 -1.43
C GLY A 26 30.15 26.78 -0.87
N LEU A 27 29.14 26.00 -1.24
CA LEU A 27 29.07 24.56 -0.90
C LEU A 27 30.00 23.78 -1.85
N ASP A 28 30.67 22.77 -1.33
CA ASP A 28 31.57 21.90 -2.11
C ASP A 28 30.89 20.63 -2.65
N THR A 29 29.79 20.21 -2.01
CA THR A 29 29.12 18.98 -2.33
C THR A 29 27.59 19.13 -2.25
N VAL A 30 26.88 18.52 -3.19
CA VAL A 30 25.41 18.42 -3.19
C VAL A 30 25.00 16.97 -3.37
N LEU A 31 24.07 16.49 -2.52
CA LEU A 31 23.48 15.18 -2.64
C LEU A 31 22.18 15.29 -3.45
N VAL A 32 22.01 14.42 -4.45
CA VAL A 32 20.82 14.35 -5.31
C VAL A 32 20.25 12.93 -5.30
N ALA A 33 18.98 12.79 -5.66
CA ALA A 33 18.37 11.45 -5.75
C ALA A 33 19.06 10.63 -6.84
N LYS A 34 19.21 9.34 -6.59
CA LYS A 34 19.84 8.39 -7.51
C LYS A 34 19.12 8.38 -8.87
N GLY A 35 19.92 8.34 -9.94
CA GLY A 35 19.43 8.37 -11.31
C GLY A 35 19.05 9.75 -11.86
N THR A 36 19.23 10.84 -11.08
CA THR A 36 18.81 12.20 -11.51
C THR A 36 19.98 13.08 -11.99
N ALA A 37 21.23 12.69 -11.74
CA ALA A 37 22.40 13.49 -12.12
C ALA A 37 22.87 13.32 -13.56
N SER A 38 22.47 12.24 -14.24
CA SER A 38 22.84 11.95 -15.62
C SER A 38 21.61 11.90 -16.52
N PRO A 39 21.67 12.37 -17.77
CA PRO A 39 20.53 12.32 -18.67
C PRO A 39 20.17 10.87 -19.00
N PRO A 40 18.90 10.57 -19.24
CA PRO A 40 18.48 9.32 -19.83
C PRO A 40 19.03 9.21 -21.26
N ASP A 41 19.34 7.98 -21.72
CA ASP A 41 19.71 7.75 -23.11
C ASP A 41 18.53 8.04 -24.04
N ASP A 42 18.77 8.77 -25.15
CA ASP A 42 17.74 9.22 -26.13
C ASP A 42 16.82 8.11 -26.69
N LYS A 43 17.11 6.84 -26.42
CA LYS A 43 16.35 5.68 -26.92
C LYS A 43 15.25 5.18 -25.97
N ASP A 44 15.22 5.64 -24.73
CA ASP A 44 14.41 5.03 -23.67
C ASP A 44 12.97 5.58 -23.56
N PHE A 45 12.63 6.66 -24.24
CA PHE A 45 11.30 7.29 -24.13
C PHE A 45 10.18 6.62 -24.96
N SER A 46 10.49 5.65 -25.84
CA SER A 46 9.50 5.11 -26.79
C SER A 46 8.61 3.98 -26.25
N GLU A 47 8.84 3.45 -25.05
CA GLU A 47 8.16 2.24 -24.54
C GLU A 47 7.39 2.37 -23.22
N VAL A 48 7.13 3.56 -22.68
CA VAL A 48 6.29 3.74 -21.48
C VAL A 48 4.80 3.65 -21.85
N ASN A 49 4.44 2.65 -22.65
CA ASN A 49 3.07 2.46 -23.15
C ASN A 49 2.19 1.53 -22.30
N ALA A 50 2.64 1.04 -21.13
CA ALA A 50 1.86 0.08 -20.34
C ALA A 50 0.80 0.71 -19.41
N SER A 51 0.84 2.03 -19.19
CA SER A 51 -0.11 2.73 -18.31
C SER A 51 -0.95 3.83 -18.98
N GLY A 52 -0.91 3.92 -20.33
CA GLY A 52 -1.63 4.99 -21.05
C GLY A 52 -0.98 6.37 -20.95
N LEU A 53 0.22 6.49 -20.38
CA LEU A 53 1.02 7.70 -20.40
C LEU A 53 1.77 7.79 -21.74
N ASN A 54 1.36 8.73 -22.58
CA ASN A 54 2.09 9.03 -23.82
C ASN A 54 3.40 9.74 -23.47
N ALA A 55 4.51 9.00 -23.50
CA ALA A 55 5.86 9.52 -23.28
C ALA A 55 6.27 10.64 -24.30
N SER A 56 5.49 10.86 -25.33
CA SER A 56 5.75 11.88 -26.35
C SER A 56 5.43 13.31 -25.92
N GLU A 57 4.79 13.53 -24.76
CA GLU A 57 4.39 14.86 -24.27
C GLU A 57 5.25 15.38 -23.09
N LEU A 58 6.19 14.59 -22.60
CA LEU A 58 7.24 15.09 -21.71
C LEU A 58 8.06 16.08 -22.53
N ASN A 59 7.90 17.39 -22.24
CA ASN A 59 8.53 18.49 -22.97
C ASN A 59 10.04 18.22 -23.20
N ALA A 60 10.38 17.71 -24.37
CA ALA A 60 11.72 17.40 -24.83
C ALA A 60 12.58 18.67 -25.14
N SER A 61 12.26 19.81 -24.53
CA SER A 61 12.91 21.08 -24.83
C SER A 61 14.03 21.50 -23.86
N GLU A 62 14.23 20.80 -22.75
CA GLU A 62 15.45 20.97 -21.96
C GLU A 62 16.50 19.97 -22.43
N GLN A 63 17.59 20.46 -23.02
CA GLN A 63 18.78 19.65 -23.31
C GLN A 63 19.18 18.92 -22.03
N PHE A 64 19.04 17.60 -22.02
CA PHE A 64 19.49 16.78 -20.92
C PHE A 64 20.99 16.97 -20.69
N ILE A 65 21.34 17.70 -19.65
CA ILE A 65 22.71 18.00 -19.29
C ILE A 65 23.14 16.96 -18.25
N ASN A 66 24.32 16.36 -18.46
CA ASN A 66 24.96 15.59 -17.39
C ASN A 66 25.30 16.54 -16.25
N LEU A 67 24.46 16.53 -15.19
CA LEU A 67 24.57 17.45 -14.06
C LEU A 67 25.85 17.24 -13.25
N THR A 68 26.35 16.01 -13.18
CA THR A 68 27.63 15.69 -12.52
C THR A 68 28.80 16.36 -13.25
N GLN A 69 28.83 16.24 -14.58
CA GLN A 69 29.86 16.87 -15.40
C GLN A 69 29.73 18.41 -15.37
N TYR A 70 28.51 18.91 -15.57
CA TYR A 70 28.21 20.35 -15.52
C TYR A 70 28.65 21.00 -14.19
N ALA A 71 28.30 20.37 -13.06
CA ALA A 71 28.66 20.89 -11.74
C ALA A 71 30.19 20.89 -11.52
N LYS A 72 30.86 19.82 -11.96
CA LYS A 72 32.31 19.70 -11.84
C LYS A 72 33.05 20.74 -12.69
N GLU A 73 32.66 20.94 -13.96
CA GLU A 73 33.37 21.82 -14.90
C GLU A 73 33.04 23.30 -14.72
N ASN A 74 31.78 23.64 -14.41
CA ASN A 74 31.31 25.00 -14.39
C ASN A 74 31.12 25.59 -12.97
N LEU A 75 30.91 24.74 -11.97
CA LEU A 75 30.56 25.18 -10.63
C LEU A 75 31.58 24.77 -9.55
N SER A 76 32.59 23.99 -9.92
CA SER A 76 33.57 23.39 -8.99
C SER A 76 32.89 22.67 -7.81
N LEU A 77 31.76 21.98 -8.10
CA LEU A 77 30.87 21.36 -7.12
C LEU A 77 30.83 19.84 -7.36
N ALA A 78 30.96 19.04 -6.31
CA ALA A 78 30.76 17.61 -6.35
C ALA A 78 29.26 17.26 -6.26
N VAL A 79 28.75 16.45 -7.19
CA VAL A 79 27.39 15.91 -7.15
C VAL A 79 27.47 14.42 -6.84
N ILE A 80 26.79 13.99 -5.78
CA ILE A 80 26.75 12.60 -5.34
C ILE A 80 25.30 12.13 -5.36
N GLU A 81 25.04 11.04 -6.05
CA GLU A 81 23.73 10.41 -6.05
C GLU A 81 23.55 9.55 -4.81
N VAL A 82 22.39 9.66 -4.16
CA VAL A 82 22.03 8.93 -2.95
C VAL A 82 20.61 8.31 -3.10
N SER A 83 20.44 7.11 -2.57
CA SER A 83 19.19 6.35 -2.64
C SER A 83 18.32 6.56 -1.41
N ASP A 84 18.92 6.71 -0.25
CA ASP A 84 18.21 6.74 1.03
C ASP A 84 18.87 7.66 2.06
N LEU A 85 18.20 7.84 3.19
CA LEU A 85 18.66 8.70 4.28
C LEU A 85 19.94 8.18 4.94
N ASP A 86 20.20 6.88 4.91
CA ASP A 86 21.39 6.28 5.49
C ASP A 86 22.64 6.72 4.72
N GLU A 87 22.57 6.72 3.38
CA GLU A 87 23.62 7.26 2.53
C GLU A 87 23.79 8.77 2.74
N VAL A 88 22.68 9.52 2.87
CA VAL A 88 22.74 10.96 3.20
C VAL A 88 23.49 11.20 4.52
N MET A 89 23.15 10.44 5.57
CA MET A 89 23.80 10.56 6.88
C MET A 89 25.27 10.20 6.80
N LEU A 90 25.63 9.17 6.04
CA LEU A 90 27.03 8.79 5.83
C LEU A 90 27.82 9.93 5.21
N TYR A 91 27.31 10.56 4.13
CA TYR A 91 28.01 11.65 3.45
C TYR A 91 28.04 12.95 4.25
N LEU A 92 26.98 13.29 4.99
CA LEU A 92 26.92 14.55 5.75
C LEU A 92 27.60 14.48 7.10
N THR A 93 27.63 13.32 7.76
CA THR A 93 28.09 13.18 9.15
C THR A 93 29.22 12.20 9.34
N GLY A 94 29.52 11.36 8.33
CA GLY A 94 30.41 10.21 8.44
C GLY A 94 29.85 9.04 9.27
N ALA A 95 28.63 9.16 9.78
CA ALA A 95 27.98 8.12 10.55
C ALA A 95 27.40 7.05 9.62
N GLN A 96 27.88 5.83 9.75
CA GLN A 96 27.29 4.67 9.10
C GLN A 96 26.24 4.05 10.02
N LEU A 97 25.00 4.11 9.60
CA LEU A 97 23.92 3.44 10.32
C LEU A 97 24.01 1.95 9.99
N ASN A 98 24.53 1.18 10.94
CA ASN A 98 24.61 -0.29 10.81
C ASN A 98 23.22 -0.88 10.96
N HIS A 99 22.51 -1.07 9.85
CA HIS A 99 21.30 -1.87 9.86
C HIS A 99 21.67 -3.37 9.90
N LYS A 100 21.11 -4.06 10.88
CA LYS A 100 21.14 -5.54 10.86
C LYS A 100 20.42 -6.01 9.60
N GLU A 101 20.85 -7.15 9.08
CA GLU A 101 20.11 -7.80 8.00
C GLU A 101 18.63 -7.93 8.39
N VAL A 102 17.75 -7.39 7.57
CA VAL A 102 16.33 -7.34 7.87
C VAL A 102 15.68 -8.62 7.36
N ILE A 103 15.18 -9.43 8.28
CA ILE A 103 14.44 -10.65 8.00
C ILE A 103 13.00 -10.42 8.44
N ILE A 104 12.04 -10.59 7.52
CA ILE A 104 10.63 -10.66 7.89
C ILE A 104 10.40 -12.07 8.44
N GLU A 105 10.05 -12.14 9.72
CA GLU A 105 9.64 -13.42 10.30
C GLU A 105 8.32 -13.88 9.68
N GLU A 106 8.25 -15.15 9.30
CA GLU A 106 7.03 -15.70 8.70
C GLU A 106 5.89 -15.68 9.73
N ASN A 107 4.78 -15.06 9.37
CA ASN A 107 3.56 -15.11 10.15
C ASN A 107 2.73 -16.32 9.71
N GLN A 108 2.77 -17.39 10.51
CA GLN A 108 2.11 -18.65 10.18
C GLN A 108 0.60 -18.46 10.01
N GLU A 109 -0.06 -17.69 10.86
CA GLU A 109 -1.50 -17.46 10.79
C GLU A 109 -1.89 -16.74 9.47
N TYR A 110 -1.12 -15.71 9.08
CA TYR A 110 -1.28 -15.07 7.78
C TYR A 110 -1.11 -16.08 6.63
N THR A 111 -0.05 -16.90 6.68
CA THR A 111 0.25 -17.88 5.63
C THR A 111 -0.88 -18.90 5.47
N GLU A 112 -1.42 -19.41 6.57
CA GLU A 112 -2.54 -20.37 6.56
C GLU A 112 -3.82 -19.74 5.99
N ILE A 113 -4.19 -18.52 6.42
CA ILE A 113 -5.37 -17.81 5.93
C ILE A 113 -5.21 -17.46 4.45
N MET A 114 -4.05 -16.93 4.05
CA MET A 114 -3.80 -16.54 2.66
C MET A 114 -3.75 -17.76 1.73
N SER A 115 -3.17 -18.87 2.16
CA SER A 115 -3.21 -20.13 1.42
C SER A 115 -4.66 -20.63 1.23
N SER A 116 -5.47 -20.53 2.28
CA SER A 116 -6.90 -20.89 2.19
C SER A 116 -7.64 -19.97 1.20
N LEU A 117 -7.36 -18.67 1.21
CA LEU A 117 -7.92 -17.70 0.27
C LEU A 117 -7.48 -18.00 -1.18
N GLN A 118 -6.18 -18.24 -1.40
CA GLN A 118 -5.65 -18.69 -2.68
C GLN A 118 -6.41 -19.92 -3.20
N ASN A 119 -6.55 -20.95 -2.38
CA ASN A 119 -7.24 -22.17 -2.77
C ASN A 119 -8.69 -21.88 -3.20
N LEU A 120 -9.42 -21.02 -2.50
CA LEU A 120 -10.78 -20.63 -2.88
C LEU A 120 -10.83 -19.97 -4.26
N LEU A 121 -9.92 -19.04 -4.53
CA LEU A 121 -9.87 -18.33 -5.81
C LEU A 121 -9.44 -19.25 -6.95
N CYS A 122 -8.45 -20.13 -6.72
CA CYS A 122 -7.96 -21.02 -7.76
C CYS A 122 -8.96 -22.14 -8.10
N GLN A 123 -9.64 -22.74 -7.10
CA GLN A 123 -10.70 -23.73 -7.34
C GLN A 123 -11.92 -23.17 -8.10
N ARG A 124 -12.06 -21.84 -8.13
CA ARG A 124 -13.12 -21.20 -8.89
C ARG A 124 -12.92 -21.32 -10.40
N ILE A 125 -11.66 -21.44 -10.88
CA ILE A 125 -11.34 -21.74 -12.29
C ILE A 125 -12.04 -23.04 -12.69
N ASP A 126 -11.83 -24.11 -11.94
CA ASP A 126 -12.43 -25.43 -12.23
C ASP A 126 -13.97 -25.38 -12.22
N LYS A 127 -14.54 -24.55 -11.33
CA LYS A 127 -16.01 -24.35 -11.29
C LYS A 127 -16.52 -23.68 -12.55
N ILE A 128 -15.85 -22.60 -13.01
CA ILE A 128 -16.25 -21.88 -14.22
C ILE A 128 -16.07 -22.78 -15.45
N GLU A 129 -14.96 -23.52 -15.56
CA GLU A 129 -14.74 -24.50 -16.63
C GLU A 129 -15.82 -25.61 -16.64
N SER A 130 -16.20 -26.07 -15.45
CA SER A 130 -17.27 -27.05 -15.31
C SER A 130 -18.65 -26.52 -15.76
N GLU A 131 -18.94 -25.23 -15.46
CA GLU A 131 -20.15 -24.55 -15.95
C GLU A 131 -20.15 -24.42 -17.47
N LEU A 132 -19.03 -23.99 -18.07
CA LEU A 132 -18.85 -23.90 -19.52
C LEU A 132 -19.10 -25.28 -20.19
N LYS A 133 -18.48 -26.32 -19.66
CA LYS A 133 -18.61 -27.69 -20.17
C LYS A 133 -20.05 -28.22 -20.08
N LYS A 134 -20.75 -27.94 -18.96
CA LYS A 134 -22.17 -28.35 -18.79
C LYS A 134 -23.10 -27.70 -19.81
N GLU A 135 -22.76 -26.47 -20.25
CA GLU A 135 -23.53 -25.76 -21.26
C GLU A 135 -23.06 -26.03 -22.69
N GLY A 136 -22.10 -26.93 -22.89
CA GLY A 136 -21.57 -27.28 -24.20
C GLY A 136 -20.72 -26.16 -24.83
N ILE A 137 -20.25 -25.20 -24.04
CA ILE A 137 -19.43 -24.10 -24.50
C ILE A 137 -17.96 -24.53 -24.48
N SER A 138 -17.31 -24.52 -25.65
CA SER A 138 -15.90 -24.83 -25.81
C SER A 138 -15.06 -23.57 -25.71
N VAL A 139 -14.11 -23.52 -24.77
CA VAL A 139 -13.22 -22.36 -24.63
C VAL A 139 -12.29 -22.30 -25.85
N ASN A 140 -12.20 -21.13 -26.48
CA ASN A 140 -11.29 -20.94 -27.59
C ASN A 140 -9.81 -20.97 -27.16
N GLU A 141 -8.92 -21.38 -28.05
CA GLU A 141 -7.51 -21.62 -27.72
C GLU A 141 -6.82 -20.35 -27.19
N SER A 142 -7.15 -19.17 -27.70
CA SER A 142 -6.51 -17.90 -27.28
C SER A 142 -6.87 -17.54 -25.83
N VAL A 143 -8.09 -17.77 -25.39
CA VAL A 143 -8.50 -17.58 -23.97
C VAL A 143 -7.88 -18.65 -23.10
N LEU A 144 -7.90 -19.91 -23.57
CA LEU A 144 -7.33 -21.03 -22.84
C LEU A 144 -5.84 -20.86 -22.58
N GLN A 145 -5.09 -20.39 -23.58
CA GLN A 145 -3.66 -20.10 -23.45
C GLN A 145 -3.39 -19.04 -22.38
N ARG A 146 -4.13 -17.91 -22.40
CA ARG A 146 -3.98 -16.84 -21.41
C ARG A 146 -4.34 -17.32 -20.00
N VAL A 147 -5.40 -18.13 -19.85
CA VAL A 147 -5.79 -18.71 -18.56
C VAL A 147 -4.71 -19.65 -18.04
N ARG A 148 -4.14 -20.51 -18.90
CA ARG A 148 -3.03 -21.42 -18.53
C ARG A 148 -1.78 -20.66 -18.13
N GLU A 149 -1.50 -19.54 -18.78
CA GLU A 149 -0.38 -18.66 -18.39
C GLU A 149 -0.58 -18.12 -16.96
N GLN A 150 -1.76 -17.61 -16.64
CA GLN A 150 -2.06 -17.16 -15.28
C GLN A 150 -2.00 -18.31 -14.25
N GLN A 151 -2.51 -19.50 -14.61
CA GLN A 151 -2.38 -20.68 -13.77
C GLN A 151 -0.91 -21.07 -13.54
N GLY A 152 -0.08 -21.01 -14.59
CA GLY A 152 1.36 -21.25 -14.47
C GLY A 152 2.06 -20.27 -13.54
N LYS A 153 1.76 -18.97 -13.66
CA LYS A 153 2.26 -17.93 -12.73
C LYS A 153 1.79 -18.21 -11.29
N SER A 154 0.52 -18.61 -11.11
CA SER A 154 -0.02 -18.97 -9.79
C SER A 154 0.71 -20.16 -9.17
N VAL A 155 0.97 -21.21 -9.93
CA VAL A 155 1.73 -22.38 -9.45
C VAL A 155 3.14 -21.99 -9.04
N ASN A 156 3.84 -21.19 -9.86
CA ASN A 156 5.19 -20.73 -9.54
C ASN A 156 5.22 -19.88 -8.26
N ALA A 157 4.27 -18.95 -8.11
CA ALA A 157 4.14 -18.15 -6.89
C ALA A 157 3.87 -19.03 -5.65
N THR A 158 3.00 -20.05 -5.79
CA THR A 158 2.74 -21.02 -4.70
C THR A 158 3.99 -21.77 -4.28
N LEU A 159 4.81 -22.23 -5.23
CA LEU A 159 6.07 -22.91 -4.93
C LEU A 159 7.08 -22.02 -4.19
N GLN A 160 6.97 -20.71 -4.36
CA GLN A 160 7.78 -19.72 -3.64
C GLN A 160 7.15 -19.28 -2.31
N GLY A 161 6.04 -19.89 -1.88
CA GLY A 161 5.29 -19.50 -0.69
C GLY A 161 4.59 -18.15 -0.83
N ASP A 162 4.42 -17.66 -2.06
CA ASP A 162 3.74 -16.39 -2.34
C ASP A 162 2.26 -16.62 -2.68
N HIS A 163 1.50 -16.91 -1.63
CA HIS A 163 0.07 -17.22 -1.75
C HIS A 163 -0.78 -16.03 -2.23
N TYR A 164 -0.35 -14.79 -1.93
CA TYR A 164 -1.08 -13.60 -2.39
C TYR A 164 -0.97 -13.42 -3.90
N SER A 165 0.24 -13.48 -4.45
CA SER A 165 0.45 -13.40 -5.90
C SER A 165 -0.24 -14.54 -6.63
N ALA A 166 -0.17 -15.77 -6.08
CA ALA A 166 -0.87 -16.92 -6.61
C ALA A 166 -2.39 -16.69 -6.68
N ALA A 167 -2.99 -16.16 -5.60
CA ALA A 167 -4.40 -15.80 -5.57
C ALA A 167 -4.77 -14.71 -6.60
N SER A 168 -3.91 -13.72 -6.80
CA SER A 168 -4.10 -12.63 -7.77
C SER A 168 -4.10 -13.15 -9.21
N TYR A 169 -3.20 -14.07 -9.55
CA TYR A 169 -3.19 -14.71 -10.87
C TYR A 169 -4.44 -15.57 -11.10
N CYS A 170 -4.90 -16.31 -10.09
CA CYS A 170 -6.17 -17.06 -10.19
C CYS A 170 -7.38 -16.13 -10.34
N PHE A 171 -7.40 -14.99 -9.63
CA PHE A 171 -8.43 -13.97 -9.78
C PHE A 171 -8.52 -13.44 -11.23
N THR A 172 -7.38 -13.14 -11.82
CA THR A 172 -7.30 -12.70 -13.23
C THR A 172 -7.82 -13.79 -14.19
N ALA A 173 -7.42 -15.04 -13.98
CA ALA A 173 -7.91 -16.18 -14.77
C ALA A 173 -9.43 -16.35 -14.65
N ASN A 174 -10.00 -16.18 -13.46
CA ASN A 174 -11.44 -16.25 -13.24
C ASN A 174 -12.20 -15.19 -14.02
N ILE A 175 -11.71 -13.93 -14.02
CA ILE A 175 -12.33 -12.85 -14.81
C ILE A 175 -12.32 -13.20 -16.30
N MET A 176 -11.18 -13.66 -16.82
CA MET A 176 -11.06 -14.05 -18.24
C MET A 176 -12.06 -15.13 -18.63
N LEU A 177 -12.16 -16.21 -17.84
CA LEU A 177 -13.10 -17.30 -18.09
C LEU A 177 -14.56 -16.86 -17.92
N ARG A 178 -14.87 -16.07 -16.90
CA ARG A 178 -16.23 -15.58 -16.64
C ARG A 178 -16.69 -14.61 -17.73
N SER A 179 -15.79 -13.72 -18.21
CA SER A 179 -16.06 -12.84 -19.33
C SER A 179 -16.32 -13.62 -20.61
N PHE A 180 -15.50 -14.63 -20.89
CA PHE A 180 -15.72 -15.53 -22.04
C PHE A 180 -17.06 -16.29 -21.92
N TYR A 181 -17.40 -16.81 -20.74
CA TYR A 181 -18.68 -17.46 -20.49
C TYR A 181 -19.86 -16.57 -20.89
N TYR A 182 -19.86 -15.29 -20.47
CA TYR A 182 -20.94 -14.37 -20.81
C TYR A 182 -20.94 -13.96 -22.27
N GLN A 183 -19.78 -13.82 -22.91
CA GLN A 183 -19.67 -13.53 -24.36
C GLN A 183 -20.28 -14.65 -25.21
N GLU A 184 -20.11 -15.91 -24.84
CA GLU A 184 -20.70 -17.05 -25.54
C GLU A 184 -22.21 -17.24 -25.18
N LYS A 185 -22.56 -17.10 -23.92
CA LYS A 185 -23.92 -17.27 -23.41
C LYS A 185 -24.89 -16.19 -23.89
N LYS A 186 -24.41 -14.98 -24.10
CA LYS A 186 -25.15 -13.77 -24.52
C LYS A 186 -26.46 -13.59 -23.73
N PRO A 187 -26.39 -13.47 -22.39
CA PRO A 187 -27.59 -13.29 -21.58
C PRO A 187 -28.35 -12.02 -21.99
N SER A 188 -29.68 -12.11 -21.95
CA SER A 188 -30.52 -10.94 -22.26
C SER A 188 -30.29 -9.79 -21.28
N LEU A 189 -30.60 -8.55 -21.68
CA LEU A 189 -30.50 -7.37 -20.80
C LEU A 189 -31.26 -7.55 -19.50
N ASN A 190 -32.46 -8.16 -19.53
CA ASN A 190 -33.22 -8.45 -18.32
C ASN A 190 -32.46 -9.42 -17.39
N THR A 191 -31.77 -10.42 -17.93
CA THR A 191 -30.94 -11.33 -17.15
C THR A 191 -29.77 -10.61 -16.52
N LEU A 192 -29.11 -9.71 -17.25
CA LEU A 192 -28.03 -8.87 -16.73
C LEU A 192 -28.53 -7.96 -15.61
N TRP A 193 -29.66 -7.27 -15.81
CA TRP A 193 -30.29 -6.43 -14.78
C TRP A 193 -30.58 -7.19 -13.50
N ASN A 194 -31.15 -8.39 -13.61
CA ASN A 194 -31.43 -9.23 -12.45
C ASN A 194 -30.16 -9.65 -11.71
N ARG A 195 -29.07 -9.94 -12.45
CA ARG A 195 -27.77 -10.29 -11.84
C ARG A 195 -27.14 -9.09 -11.13
N PHE A 196 -27.12 -7.91 -11.75
CA PHE A 196 -26.60 -6.71 -11.11
C PHE A 196 -27.44 -6.29 -9.89
N SER A 197 -28.76 -6.40 -9.97
CA SER A 197 -29.65 -6.10 -8.83
C SER A 197 -29.43 -7.08 -7.68
N LYS A 198 -29.20 -8.36 -7.98
CA LYS A 198 -28.87 -9.36 -6.96
C LYS A 198 -27.50 -9.06 -6.33
N LEU A 199 -26.51 -8.74 -7.15
CA LEU A 199 -25.16 -8.40 -6.68
C LEU A 199 -25.20 -7.13 -5.81
N GLU A 200 -26.00 -6.12 -6.16
CA GLU A 200 -26.20 -4.92 -5.35
C GLU A 200 -26.76 -5.25 -3.95
N GLN A 201 -27.75 -6.14 -3.87
CA GLN A 201 -28.31 -6.62 -2.60
C GLN A 201 -27.27 -7.40 -1.79
N ASP A 202 -26.50 -8.27 -2.45
CA ASP A 202 -25.46 -9.06 -1.80
C ASP A 202 -24.33 -8.18 -1.26
N VAL A 203 -23.95 -7.14 -1.99
CA VAL A 203 -22.97 -6.11 -1.55
C VAL A 203 -23.46 -5.39 -0.30
N GLU A 204 -24.73 -4.93 -0.29
CA GLU A 204 -25.31 -4.25 0.88
C GLU A 204 -25.40 -5.19 2.10
N ALA A 205 -25.76 -6.44 1.90
CA ALA A 205 -25.81 -7.42 2.97
C ALA A 205 -24.42 -7.65 3.58
N LEU A 206 -23.41 -7.88 2.73
CA LEU A 206 -22.03 -8.07 3.19
C LEU A 206 -21.46 -6.81 3.87
N ASP A 207 -21.76 -5.62 3.36
CA ASP A 207 -21.33 -4.35 3.95
C ASP A 207 -21.93 -4.14 5.35
N ASN A 208 -23.19 -4.51 5.52
CA ASN A 208 -23.84 -4.48 6.83
C ASN A 208 -23.24 -5.51 7.81
N ASP A 209 -22.79 -6.67 7.31
CA ASP A 209 -22.18 -7.68 8.16
C ASP A 209 -20.79 -7.28 8.62
N ILE A 210 -19.93 -6.80 7.72
CA ILE A 210 -18.58 -6.34 8.10
C ILE A 210 -18.60 -5.13 9.04
N SER A 211 -19.65 -4.30 8.97
CA SER A 211 -19.79 -3.14 9.87
C SER A 211 -20.02 -3.52 11.33
N LYS A 212 -20.28 -4.79 11.61
CA LYS A 212 -20.46 -5.35 12.97
C LYS A 212 -19.18 -5.99 13.51
N GLU A 213 -18.21 -6.25 12.63
CA GLU A 213 -16.94 -6.86 13.04
C GLU A 213 -16.13 -5.88 13.91
N PRO A 214 -15.56 -6.35 15.01
CA PRO A 214 -14.70 -5.52 15.84
C PRO A 214 -13.39 -5.23 15.11
N ILE A 215 -12.96 -3.97 15.14
CA ILE A 215 -11.68 -3.53 14.59
C ILE A 215 -10.79 -3.16 15.77
N GLU A 216 -9.92 -4.08 16.19
CA GLU A 216 -9.06 -3.90 17.35
C GLU A 216 -7.58 -3.91 17.03
N THR A 217 -7.19 -4.53 15.90
CA THR A 217 -5.81 -4.70 15.47
C THR A 217 -5.55 -4.04 14.11
N ILE A 218 -4.29 -3.86 13.74
CA ILE A 218 -3.95 -3.37 12.40
C ILE A 218 -4.40 -4.35 11.31
N SER A 219 -4.38 -5.65 11.61
CA SER A 219 -4.86 -6.69 10.70
C SER A 219 -6.36 -6.60 10.48
N ASP A 220 -7.16 -6.37 11.54
CA ASP A 220 -8.61 -6.14 11.40
C ASP A 220 -8.90 -4.89 10.58
N LEU A 221 -8.20 -3.77 10.86
CA LEU A 221 -8.35 -2.53 10.10
C LEU A 221 -8.04 -2.75 8.62
N GLN A 222 -6.93 -3.40 8.29
CA GLN A 222 -6.56 -3.66 6.92
C GLN A 222 -7.51 -4.66 6.22
N THR A 223 -8.04 -5.63 6.96
CA THR A 223 -9.11 -6.52 6.47
C THR A 223 -10.37 -5.74 6.13
N TYR A 224 -10.80 -4.88 7.05
CA TYR A 224 -11.97 -4.03 6.85
C TYR A 224 -11.79 -3.12 5.63
N ILE A 225 -10.65 -2.43 5.55
CA ILE A 225 -10.28 -1.55 4.44
C ILE A 225 -10.37 -2.29 3.10
N ILE A 226 -9.75 -3.46 2.98
CA ILE A 226 -9.69 -4.18 1.70
C ILE A 226 -11.04 -4.76 1.30
N VAL A 227 -11.86 -5.19 2.26
CA VAL A 227 -13.22 -5.66 1.96
C VAL A 227 -14.08 -4.48 1.49
N LYS A 228 -14.06 -3.34 2.20
CA LYS A 228 -14.77 -2.11 1.82
C LYS A 228 -14.35 -1.59 0.44
N GLU A 229 -13.06 -1.60 0.15
CA GLU A 229 -12.54 -1.21 -1.17
C GLU A 229 -13.12 -2.10 -2.27
N ARG A 230 -13.11 -3.42 -2.07
CA ARG A 230 -13.69 -4.36 -3.05
C ARG A 230 -15.19 -4.19 -3.24
N LEU A 231 -15.93 -3.96 -2.15
CA LEU A 231 -17.37 -3.67 -2.26
C LEU A 231 -17.63 -2.35 -2.99
N ASN A 232 -16.81 -1.33 -2.75
CA ASN A 232 -16.88 -0.08 -3.48
C ASN A 232 -16.60 -0.26 -4.98
N ASP A 233 -15.58 -1.05 -5.33
CA ASP A 233 -15.31 -1.40 -6.74
C ASP A 233 -16.53 -2.04 -7.41
N VAL A 234 -17.19 -2.98 -6.71
CA VAL A 234 -18.42 -3.60 -7.24
C VAL A 234 -19.52 -2.57 -7.45
N ARG A 235 -19.73 -1.65 -6.49
CA ARG A 235 -20.70 -0.55 -6.62
C ARG A 235 -20.39 0.36 -7.82
N GLU A 236 -19.13 0.66 -8.06
CA GLU A 236 -18.68 1.43 -9.21
C GLU A 236 -18.99 0.71 -10.53
N GLN A 237 -18.77 -0.63 -10.60
CA GLN A 237 -19.13 -1.41 -11.78
C GLN A 237 -20.65 -1.43 -12.02
N ILE A 238 -21.45 -1.58 -10.96
CA ILE A 238 -22.92 -1.48 -11.04
C ILE A 238 -23.35 -0.11 -11.53
N ALA A 239 -22.75 0.97 -11.05
CA ALA A 239 -23.02 2.33 -11.49
C ALA A 239 -22.63 2.54 -12.97
N LYS A 240 -21.50 1.99 -13.41
CA LYS A 240 -21.08 1.99 -14.83
C LYS A 240 -22.12 1.29 -15.69
N PHE A 241 -22.56 0.09 -15.32
CA PHE A 241 -23.61 -0.64 -16.03
C PHE A 241 -24.90 0.17 -16.16
N LYS A 242 -25.35 0.80 -15.07
CA LYS A 242 -26.55 1.64 -15.07
C LYS A 242 -26.45 2.85 -16.03
N LYS A 243 -25.23 3.40 -16.26
CA LYS A 243 -24.98 4.51 -17.17
C LYS A 243 -24.87 4.09 -18.65
N LEU A 244 -24.35 2.91 -18.92
CA LEU A 244 -23.97 2.44 -20.27
C LEU A 244 -25.13 1.83 -21.07
N GLN A 245 -26.40 2.11 -20.75
CA GLN A 245 -27.61 1.48 -21.38
C GLN A 245 -27.67 1.56 -22.92
N GLN A 246 -26.78 2.32 -23.56
CA GLN A 246 -26.72 2.52 -25.02
C GLN A 246 -25.45 1.94 -25.67
N ASP A 247 -24.55 1.34 -24.89
CA ASP A 247 -23.26 0.83 -25.38
C ASP A 247 -23.33 -0.65 -25.83
N PRO A 248 -22.30 -1.15 -26.57
CA PRO A 248 -22.24 -2.55 -27.01
C PRO A 248 -22.33 -3.54 -25.84
N GLU A 249 -23.14 -4.59 -25.99
CA GLU A 249 -23.39 -5.64 -25.00
C GLU A 249 -22.08 -6.28 -24.43
N GLN A 250 -20.99 -6.29 -25.21
CA GLN A 250 -19.72 -6.88 -24.81
C GLN A 250 -19.11 -6.22 -23.56
N LYS A 251 -19.25 -4.90 -23.41
CA LYS A 251 -18.79 -4.18 -22.22
C LYS A 251 -19.53 -4.63 -20.95
N PHE A 252 -20.81 -4.98 -21.06
CA PHE A 252 -21.60 -5.43 -19.92
C PHE A 252 -21.11 -6.77 -19.38
N TYR A 253 -20.62 -7.65 -20.24
CA TYR A 253 -20.09 -8.96 -19.83
C TYR A 253 -18.78 -8.81 -19.05
N GLU A 254 -17.91 -7.93 -19.47
CA GLU A 254 -16.65 -7.63 -18.77
C GLU A 254 -16.92 -6.99 -17.40
N ILE A 255 -17.80 -5.97 -17.36
CA ILE A 255 -18.20 -5.29 -16.11
C ILE A 255 -18.80 -6.30 -15.12
N LEU A 256 -19.73 -7.16 -15.56
CA LEU A 256 -20.36 -8.15 -14.70
C LEU A 256 -19.36 -9.18 -14.20
N SER A 257 -18.50 -9.69 -15.08
CA SER A 257 -17.48 -10.69 -14.74
C SER A 257 -16.53 -10.16 -13.67
N TYR A 258 -16.04 -8.95 -13.85
CA TYR A 258 -15.19 -8.30 -12.86
C TYR A 258 -15.93 -8.10 -11.54
N ALA A 259 -17.16 -7.58 -11.57
CA ALA A 259 -17.94 -7.29 -10.37
C ALA A 259 -18.24 -8.57 -9.56
N GLU A 260 -18.63 -9.67 -10.21
CA GLU A 260 -18.91 -10.95 -9.54
C GLU A 260 -17.63 -11.54 -8.89
N GLU A 261 -16.50 -11.54 -9.61
CA GLU A 261 -15.24 -12.06 -9.09
C GLU A 261 -14.68 -11.15 -7.99
N ARG A 262 -14.87 -9.82 -8.10
CA ARG A 262 -14.47 -8.86 -7.08
C ARG A 262 -15.26 -9.03 -5.78
N TYR A 263 -16.58 -9.25 -5.89
CA TYR A 263 -17.43 -9.59 -4.75
C TYR A 263 -17.00 -10.89 -4.08
N PHE A 264 -16.75 -11.94 -4.87
CA PHE A 264 -16.23 -13.20 -4.32
C PHE A 264 -14.90 -13.03 -3.61
N SER A 265 -14.00 -12.21 -4.16
CA SER A 265 -12.74 -11.86 -3.51
C SER A 265 -12.96 -11.10 -2.20
N ALA A 266 -13.95 -10.19 -2.12
CA ALA A 266 -14.29 -9.51 -0.87
C ALA A 266 -14.69 -10.50 0.22
N GLN A 267 -15.56 -11.46 -0.09
CA GLN A 267 -15.96 -12.54 0.83
C GLN A 267 -14.76 -13.39 1.30
N ALA A 268 -13.83 -13.69 0.40
CA ALA A 268 -12.67 -14.50 0.74
C ALA A 268 -11.73 -13.78 1.74
N TRP A 269 -11.61 -12.46 1.64
CA TRP A 269 -10.79 -11.64 2.53
C TRP A 269 -11.33 -11.52 3.95
N MET A 270 -12.61 -11.72 4.18
CA MET A 270 -13.19 -11.71 5.53
C MET A 270 -12.56 -12.72 6.48
N LYS A 271 -11.87 -13.74 5.96
CA LYS A 271 -11.16 -14.73 6.80
C LYS A 271 -10.01 -14.13 7.64
N PHE A 272 -9.57 -12.93 7.32
CA PHE A 272 -8.52 -12.24 8.07
C PHE A 272 -9.03 -11.51 9.32
N PHE A 273 -10.35 -11.33 9.49
CA PHE A 273 -10.88 -10.81 10.75
C PHE A 273 -10.52 -11.75 11.90
N SER A 274 -10.22 -11.15 13.05
CA SER A 274 -9.79 -11.85 14.26
C SER A 274 -8.41 -12.53 14.16
N MET A 275 -7.59 -12.18 13.18
CA MET A 275 -6.18 -12.55 13.18
C MET A 275 -5.48 -11.92 14.38
N ASN A 276 -4.66 -12.72 15.09
CA ASN A 276 -3.98 -12.25 16.29
C ASN A 276 -3.08 -11.04 16.01
N GLY A 277 -3.10 -10.06 16.90
CA GLY A 277 -2.30 -8.84 16.77
C GLY A 277 -2.38 -7.96 18.00
N LYS A 278 -1.48 -6.97 18.03
CA LYS A 278 -1.48 -5.96 19.09
C LYS A 278 -2.67 -5.03 18.94
N LYS A 279 -3.39 -4.80 20.05
CA LYS A 279 -4.55 -3.90 20.05
C LYS A 279 -4.13 -2.44 20.01
N LEU A 280 -4.82 -1.68 19.16
CA LEU A 280 -4.64 -0.26 18.92
C LEU A 280 -5.94 0.49 19.19
N LEU A 281 -5.84 1.78 19.45
CA LEU A 281 -7.00 2.65 19.58
C LEU A 281 -7.48 3.07 18.18
N LEU A 282 -8.41 2.29 17.63
CA LEU A 282 -8.95 2.43 16.27
C LEU A 282 -10.36 3.04 16.29
N ASP A 283 -10.51 4.18 16.95
CA ASP A 283 -11.79 4.88 17.02
C ASP A 283 -12.02 5.79 15.79
N LYS A 284 -13.24 6.30 15.66
CA LYS A 284 -13.63 7.15 14.53
C LYS A 284 -12.84 8.45 14.44
N GLU A 285 -12.41 9.01 15.57
CA GLU A 285 -11.66 10.26 15.59
C GLU A 285 -10.26 10.07 15.00
N HIS A 286 -9.53 9.03 15.42
CA HIS A 286 -8.22 8.69 14.88
C HIS A 286 -8.31 8.28 13.40
N LEU A 287 -9.34 7.50 13.00
CA LEU A 287 -9.57 7.14 11.60
C LEU A 287 -9.84 8.36 10.72
N GLN A 288 -10.66 9.31 11.18
CA GLN A 288 -10.93 10.55 10.47
C GLN A 288 -9.68 11.42 10.33
N GLN A 289 -8.92 11.55 11.42
CA GLN A 289 -7.68 12.32 11.41
C GLN A 289 -6.66 11.71 10.43
N SER A 290 -6.47 10.38 10.47
CA SER A 290 -5.58 9.65 9.56
C SER A 290 -6.00 9.80 8.10
N CYS A 291 -7.30 9.68 7.81
CA CYS A 291 -7.87 9.90 6.49
C CYS A 291 -7.52 11.31 5.96
N ARG A 292 -7.82 12.36 6.74
CA ARG A 292 -7.57 13.76 6.32
C ARG A 292 -6.10 14.06 6.15
N GLN A 293 -5.25 13.50 7.01
CA GLN A 293 -3.81 13.63 6.85
C GLN A 293 -3.34 12.96 5.55
N LYS A 294 -3.84 11.75 5.23
CA LYS A 294 -3.49 11.07 3.98
C LYS A 294 -4.03 11.78 2.75
N ILE A 295 -5.21 12.42 2.81
CA ILE A 295 -5.70 13.30 1.73
C ILE A 295 -4.70 14.44 1.51
N SER A 296 -4.31 15.15 2.56
CA SER A 296 -3.36 16.27 2.45
C SER A 296 -2.01 15.84 1.87
N GLU A 297 -1.50 14.68 2.29
CA GLU A 297 -0.28 14.11 1.73
C GLU A 297 -0.44 13.76 0.23
N ALA A 298 -1.58 13.19 -0.16
CA ALA A 298 -1.87 12.86 -1.55
C ALA A 298 -2.02 14.10 -2.44
N GLU A 299 -2.71 15.14 -1.94
CA GLU A 299 -2.85 16.43 -2.63
C GLU A 299 -1.49 17.11 -2.84
N GLU A 300 -0.62 17.08 -1.84
CA GLU A 300 0.74 17.59 -1.97
C GLU A 300 1.51 16.85 -3.08
N ARG A 301 1.44 15.51 -3.09
CA ARG A 301 2.12 14.71 -4.12
C ARG A 301 1.53 14.94 -5.52
N GLN A 302 0.21 15.07 -5.64
CA GLN A 302 -0.44 15.43 -6.90
C GLN A 302 0.02 16.78 -7.43
N GLN A 303 0.18 17.78 -6.56
CA GLN A 303 0.71 19.08 -6.97
C GLN A 303 2.12 18.97 -7.55
N TYR A 304 3.01 18.15 -6.96
CA TYR A 304 4.32 17.90 -7.55
C TYR A 304 4.22 17.20 -8.90
N VAL A 305 3.37 16.18 -9.02
CA VAL A 305 3.15 15.48 -10.30
C VAL A 305 2.68 16.45 -11.38
N SER A 306 1.76 17.38 -11.06
CA SER A 306 1.20 18.36 -12.00
C SER A 306 2.24 19.37 -12.54
N LEU A 307 3.42 19.46 -11.93
CA LEU A 307 4.51 20.28 -12.47
C LEU A 307 5.18 19.64 -13.69
N TYR A 308 4.97 18.34 -13.89
CA TYR A 308 5.70 17.54 -14.88
C TYR A 308 4.81 16.87 -15.93
N ILE A 309 3.61 16.47 -15.55
CA ILE A 309 2.65 15.82 -16.47
C ILE A 309 1.36 16.62 -16.53
N SER A 310 0.62 16.42 -17.62
CA SER A 310 -0.66 17.12 -17.82
C SER A 310 -1.71 16.70 -16.78
N GLU A 311 -2.70 17.59 -16.52
CA GLU A 311 -3.84 17.24 -15.64
C GLU A 311 -4.59 16.01 -16.16
N PHE A 312 -4.62 15.79 -17.46
CA PHE A 312 -5.28 14.62 -18.07
C PHE A 312 -4.59 13.32 -17.67
N ASP A 313 -3.26 13.29 -17.69
CA ASP A 313 -2.48 12.11 -17.32
C ASP A 313 -2.50 11.85 -15.80
N ALA A 314 -2.68 12.90 -14.99
CA ALA A 314 -2.85 12.84 -13.54
C ALA A 314 -4.30 12.63 -13.08
N GLN A 315 -5.26 12.45 -13.99
CA GLN A 315 -6.68 12.39 -13.65
C GLN A 315 -7.04 11.25 -12.70
N ASN A 316 -6.42 10.09 -12.85
CA ASN A 316 -6.66 8.95 -11.96
C ASN A 316 -6.30 9.27 -10.50
N ILE A 317 -5.22 10.02 -10.26
CA ILE A 317 -4.82 10.46 -8.91
C ILE A 317 -5.89 11.40 -8.34
N LYS A 318 -6.33 12.37 -9.15
CA LYS A 318 -7.36 13.32 -8.75
C LYS A 318 -8.70 12.64 -8.43
N GLU A 319 -9.14 11.70 -9.27
CA GLU A 319 -10.37 10.93 -9.02
C GLU A 319 -10.31 10.13 -7.72
N ARG A 320 -9.15 9.58 -7.37
CA ARG A 320 -8.95 8.89 -6.08
C ARG A 320 -8.99 9.86 -4.90
N ILE A 321 -8.38 11.04 -5.02
CA ILE A 321 -8.42 12.11 -4.00
C ILE A 321 -9.86 12.58 -3.80
N ASP A 322 -10.56 12.91 -4.88
CA ASP A 322 -11.96 13.32 -4.83
C ASP A 322 -12.85 12.23 -4.18
N GLY A 323 -12.60 10.97 -4.54
CA GLY A 323 -13.26 9.82 -3.93
C GLY A 323 -12.94 9.65 -2.44
N ALA A 324 -11.72 9.98 -1.99
CA ALA A 324 -11.35 9.98 -0.58
C ALA A 324 -12.07 11.11 0.19
N ILE A 325 -12.12 12.31 -0.39
CA ILE A 325 -12.84 13.46 0.17
C ILE A 325 -14.34 13.17 0.31
N ASP A 326 -14.95 12.52 -0.69
CA ASP A 326 -16.35 12.14 -0.64
C ASP A 326 -16.64 11.07 0.42
N ALA A 327 -15.72 10.12 0.61
CA ALA A 327 -15.80 9.13 1.68
C ALA A 327 -15.67 9.77 3.07
N ASP A 328 -14.74 10.74 3.29
CA ASP A 328 -14.64 11.51 4.55
C ASP A 328 -15.96 12.23 4.88
N LYS A 329 -16.57 12.90 3.88
CA LYS A 329 -17.86 13.59 4.05
C LYS A 329 -19.01 12.66 4.44
N LYS A 330 -18.97 11.41 4.00
CA LYS A 330 -19.96 10.37 4.34
C LYS A 330 -19.66 9.66 5.67
N GLY A 331 -18.51 9.92 6.29
CA GLY A 331 -18.05 9.22 7.50
C GLY A 331 -17.53 7.81 7.25
N GLU A 332 -17.19 7.49 6.00
CA GLU A 332 -16.58 6.23 5.56
C GLU A 332 -15.05 6.36 5.59
N TYR A 333 -14.49 6.53 6.81
CA TYR A 333 -13.09 6.93 6.99
C TYR A 333 -12.09 5.87 6.52
N GLU A 334 -12.43 4.60 6.62
CA GLU A 334 -11.60 3.48 6.16
C GLU A 334 -11.52 3.46 4.63
N LEU A 335 -12.62 3.72 3.93
CA LEU A 335 -12.64 3.88 2.48
C LEU A 335 -11.90 5.14 2.04
N CYS A 336 -12.05 6.23 2.80
CA CYS A 336 -11.25 7.43 2.58
C CYS A 336 -9.75 7.13 2.67
N LEU A 337 -9.35 6.44 3.73
CA LEU A 337 -7.94 6.13 4.00
C LEU A 337 -7.31 5.34 2.86
N ILE A 338 -7.96 4.28 2.37
CA ILE A 338 -7.39 3.49 1.27
C ILE A 338 -7.32 4.29 -0.04
N LYS A 339 -8.36 5.06 -0.38
CA LYS A 339 -8.35 5.88 -1.60
C LYS A 339 -7.24 6.94 -1.55
N ALA A 340 -7.04 7.60 -0.41
CA ALA A 340 -5.96 8.56 -0.22
C ALA A 340 -4.57 7.91 -0.29
N ILE A 341 -4.39 6.74 0.33
CA ILE A 341 -3.16 5.94 0.24
C ILE A 341 -2.85 5.56 -1.20
N GLN A 342 -3.84 5.08 -1.94
CA GLN A 342 -3.66 4.72 -3.34
C GLN A 342 -3.32 5.95 -4.20
N ALA A 343 -3.99 7.09 -3.98
CA ALA A 343 -3.67 8.33 -4.69
C ALA A 343 -2.22 8.80 -4.42
N LYS A 344 -1.80 8.78 -3.15
CA LYS A 344 -0.43 9.10 -2.76
C LYS A 344 0.58 8.13 -3.38
N GLY A 345 0.29 6.83 -3.34
CA GLY A 345 1.15 5.79 -3.91
C GLY A 345 1.31 5.93 -5.42
N ASP A 346 0.23 6.18 -6.16
CA ASP A 346 0.27 6.44 -7.60
C ASP A 346 1.13 7.67 -7.91
N ALA A 347 0.93 8.76 -7.18
CA ALA A 347 1.73 9.97 -7.33
C ALA A 347 3.22 9.74 -7.03
N ASN A 348 3.53 9.03 -5.95
CA ASN A 348 4.90 8.69 -5.58
C ASN A 348 5.56 7.78 -6.61
N ALA A 349 4.84 6.80 -7.18
CA ALA A 349 5.36 5.94 -8.24
C ALA A 349 5.76 6.76 -9.47
N ILE A 350 4.90 7.69 -9.91
CA ILE A 350 5.22 8.61 -11.00
C ILE A 350 6.46 9.44 -10.64
N LEU A 351 6.47 10.11 -9.50
CA LEU A 351 7.58 10.94 -9.07
C LEU A 351 8.90 10.16 -8.94
N SER A 352 8.83 8.89 -8.57
CA SER A 352 10.03 8.03 -8.41
C SER A 352 10.71 7.67 -9.72
N VAL A 353 10.00 7.71 -10.84
CA VAL A 353 10.57 7.42 -12.18
C VAL A 353 10.85 8.67 -13.00
N MET A 354 10.34 9.82 -12.56
CA MET A 354 10.55 11.08 -13.28
C MET A 354 12.02 11.49 -13.23
N GLY A 355 12.63 11.60 -14.41
CA GLY A 355 14.04 11.95 -14.54
C GLY A 355 15.01 10.83 -14.12
N VAL A 356 14.51 9.65 -13.81
CA VAL A 356 15.33 8.46 -13.53
C VAL A 356 15.56 7.67 -14.81
N ARG A 357 16.81 7.31 -15.06
CA ARG A 357 17.17 6.47 -16.20
C ARG A 357 16.59 5.06 -16.04
N LYS A 358 16.18 4.46 -17.17
CA LYS A 358 15.58 3.12 -17.19
C LYS A 358 16.51 2.03 -16.64
N ASP A 359 17.83 2.14 -16.91
CA ASP A 359 18.84 1.22 -16.40
C ASP A 359 19.01 1.29 -14.86
N VAL A 360 18.62 2.40 -14.23
CA VAL A 360 18.69 2.60 -12.77
C VAL A 360 17.38 2.18 -12.07
N LEU A 361 16.29 1.98 -12.83
CA LEU A 361 14.97 1.65 -12.26
C LEU A 361 15.00 0.38 -11.39
N VAL A 362 15.77 -0.64 -11.81
CA VAL A 362 15.91 -1.89 -11.01
C VAL A 362 16.56 -1.61 -9.66
N GLU A 363 17.56 -0.72 -9.59
CA GLU A 363 18.21 -0.35 -8.34
C GLU A 363 17.28 0.49 -7.44
N VAL A 364 16.43 1.34 -8.03
CA VAL A 364 15.37 2.07 -7.30
C VAL A 364 14.37 1.09 -6.71
N LEU A 365 13.95 0.09 -7.48
CA LEU A 365 13.07 -0.98 -6.99
C LEU A 365 13.70 -1.76 -5.84
N ASP A 366 14.99 -2.13 -5.96
CA ASP A 366 15.71 -2.86 -4.91
C ASP A 366 15.80 -2.06 -3.62
N SER A 367 16.11 -0.76 -3.70
CA SER A 367 16.13 0.12 -2.55
C SER A 367 14.75 0.23 -1.89
N LYS A 368 13.67 0.34 -2.69
CA LYS A 368 12.30 0.35 -2.17
C LYS A 368 11.88 -0.99 -1.55
N ILE A 369 12.23 -2.10 -2.18
CA ILE A 369 11.99 -3.45 -1.64
C ILE A 369 12.64 -3.57 -0.26
N LEU A 370 13.88 -3.12 -0.11
CA LEU A 370 14.59 -3.17 1.16
C LEU A 370 13.93 -2.28 2.22
N ALA A 371 13.51 -1.06 1.85
CA ALA A 371 12.83 -0.15 2.76
C ALA A 371 11.48 -0.71 3.23
N VAL A 372 10.65 -1.22 2.31
CA VAL A 372 9.37 -1.86 2.64
C VAL A 372 9.57 -3.06 3.54
N LYS A 373 10.56 -3.91 3.21
CA LYS A 373 10.94 -5.09 4.01
C LYS A 373 11.28 -4.71 5.45
N ARG A 374 12.01 -3.60 5.63
CA ARG A 374 12.38 -3.08 6.97
C ARG A 374 11.13 -2.70 7.76
N VAL A 375 10.26 -1.87 7.19
CA VAL A 375 9.04 -1.40 7.87
C VAL A 375 8.12 -2.57 8.23
N ILE A 376 7.95 -3.55 7.34
CA ILE A 376 7.16 -4.76 7.63
C ILE A 376 7.78 -5.53 8.81
N ALA A 377 9.10 -5.73 8.80
CA ALA A 377 9.76 -6.49 9.85
C ALA A 377 9.68 -5.80 11.21
N GLU A 378 9.87 -4.49 11.27
CA GLU A 378 9.73 -3.68 12.48
C GLU A 378 8.32 -3.77 13.06
N ASN A 379 7.28 -3.53 12.26
CA ASN A 379 5.89 -3.64 12.71
C ASN A 379 5.52 -5.08 13.12
N SER A 380 6.00 -6.08 12.39
CA SER A 380 5.78 -7.50 12.73
C SER A 380 6.40 -7.87 14.07
N ALA A 381 7.62 -7.41 14.35
CA ALA A 381 8.30 -7.63 15.63
C ALA A 381 7.56 -6.98 16.81
N GLU A 382 6.81 -5.91 16.57
CA GLU A 382 5.94 -5.26 17.55
C GLU A 382 4.56 -5.91 17.71
N GLY A 383 4.27 -6.97 16.97
CA GLY A 383 2.96 -7.63 16.95
C GLY A 383 1.89 -6.89 16.14
N LYS A 384 2.31 -6.01 15.22
CA LYS A 384 1.46 -5.21 14.33
C LYS A 384 1.63 -5.69 12.88
N PHE A 385 1.37 -6.97 12.59
CA PHE A 385 1.62 -7.54 11.27
C PHE A 385 0.73 -6.88 10.20
N PRO A 386 1.34 -6.19 9.18
CA PRO A 386 0.59 -5.44 8.18
C PRO A 386 0.17 -6.35 7.01
N ILE A 387 -0.98 -6.99 7.10
CA ILE A 387 -1.43 -8.01 6.12
C ILE A 387 -1.46 -7.50 4.68
N LEU A 388 -1.94 -6.27 4.44
CA LEU A 388 -1.94 -5.67 3.11
C LEU A 388 -0.56 -5.19 2.69
N GLY A 389 0.18 -4.57 3.61
CA GLY A 389 1.56 -4.17 3.35
C GLY A 389 2.43 -5.34 2.90
N TYR A 390 2.35 -6.46 3.63
CA TYR A 390 3.06 -7.68 3.28
C TYR A 390 2.56 -8.30 1.97
N SER A 391 1.25 -8.35 1.75
CA SER A 391 0.66 -8.86 0.51
C SER A 391 1.12 -8.08 -0.72
N TYR A 392 1.07 -6.76 -0.66
CA TYR A 392 1.51 -5.90 -1.76
C TYR A 392 3.02 -5.97 -1.99
N TYR A 393 3.82 -6.08 -0.92
CA TYR A 393 5.25 -6.32 -1.01
C TYR A 393 5.58 -7.62 -1.76
N ARG A 394 4.90 -8.74 -1.43
CA ARG A 394 5.08 -10.02 -2.11
C ARG A 394 4.71 -9.92 -3.58
N TYR A 395 3.58 -9.29 -3.90
CA TYR A 395 3.13 -9.11 -5.27
C TYR A 395 4.07 -8.22 -6.08
N ALA A 396 4.51 -7.10 -5.52
CA ALA A 396 5.51 -6.24 -6.15
C ALA A 396 6.81 -7.00 -6.48
N THR A 397 7.28 -7.82 -5.53
CA THR A 397 8.48 -8.63 -5.74
C THR A 397 8.30 -9.63 -6.87
N SER A 398 7.11 -10.22 -7.03
CA SER A 398 6.82 -11.15 -8.12
C SER A 398 6.73 -10.47 -9.50
N LEU A 399 6.41 -9.17 -9.54
CA LEU A 399 6.28 -8.38 -10.78
C LEU A 399 7.56 -7.66 -11.20
N LYS A 400 8.58 -7.62 -10.34
CA LYS A 400 9.76 -6.78 -10.50
C LYS A 400 10.41 -6.87 -11.89
N GLU A 401 10.57 -8.08 -12.42
CA GLU A 401 11.28 -8.32 -13.69
C GLU A 401 10.39 -8.10 -14.93
N GLU A 402 9.10 -8.41 -14.84
CA GLU A 402 8.18 -8.36 -15.99
C GLU A 402 7.43 -7.03 -16.08
N GLU A 403 7.07 -6.45 -14.94
CA GLU A 403 6.21 -5.28 -14.83
C GLU A 403 6.76 -4.28 -13.80
N SER A 404 7.97 -3.77 -14.02
CA SER A 404 8.70 -2.92 -13.07
C SER A 404 7.91 -1.71 -12.58
N TYR A 405 7.12 -1.06 -13.45
CA TYR A 405 6.29 0.08 -13.05
C TYR A 405 5.13 -0.35 -12.13
N THR A 406 4.45 -1.43 -12.48
CA THR A 406 3.40 -2.01 -11.63
C THR A 406 3.97 -2.43 -10.28
N ALA A 407 5.16 -3.04 -10.27
CA ALA A 407 5.89 -3.38 -9.04
C ALA A 407 6.14 -2.13 -8.17
N LEU A 408 6.56 -1.03 -8.79
CA LEU A 408 6.81 0.24 -8.08
C LEU A 408 5.54 0.76 -7.40
N VAL A 409 4.41 0.77 -8.11
CA VAL A 409 3.10 1.19 -7.54
C VAL A 409 2.74 0.33 -6.33
N TYR A 410 2.87 -1.00 -6.44
CA TYR A 410 2.58 -1.89 -5.32
C TYR A 410 3.56 -1.76 -4.16
N LEU A 411 4.83 -1.38 -4.41
CA LEU A 411 5.78 -1.06 -3.34
C LEU A 411 5.39 0.21 -2.59
N GLU A 412 4.87 1.23 -3.29
CA GLU A 412 4.34 2.43 -2.62
C GLU A 412 3.12 2.09 -1.76
N TYR A 413 2.19 1.28 -2.27
CA TYR A 413 1.05 0.80 -1.47
C TYR A 413 1.51 -0.06 -0.28
N ALA A 414 2.49 -0.92 -0.48
CA ALA A 414 3.05 -1.76 0.57
C ALA A 414 3.67 -0.91 1.69
N MET A 415 4.42 0.14 1.33
CA MET A 415 5.02 1.06 2.28
C MET A 415 3.95 1.76 3.13
N GLU A 416 2.98 2.40 2.48
CA GLU A 416 1.93 3.15 3.16
C GLU A 416 1.06 2.26 4.07
N MET A 417 0.77 1.03 3.63
CA MET A 417 0.00 0.08 4.43
C MET A 417 0.80 -0.51 5.58
N SER A 418 2.11 -0.66 5.42
CA SER A 418 2.96 -1.17 6.49
C SER A 418 3.15 -0.16 7.62
N ASP A 419 3.18 1.13 7.31
CA ASP A 419 3.34 2.24 8.28
C ASP A 419 2.02 2.69 8.91
N LEU A 420 0.90 2.10 8.55
CA LEU A 420 -0.41 2.57 8.97
C LEU A 420 -0.59 2.60 10.50
N SER A 421 0.11 1.72 11.21
CA SER A 421 0.08 1.67 12.68
C SER A 421 0.56 2.95 13.38
N LEU A 422 1.35 3.79 12.70
CA LEU A 422 1.85 5.06 13.23
C LEU A 422 0.74 6.08 13.57
N TYR A 423 -0.40 5.95 12.91
CA TYR A 423 -1.54 6.86 13.10
C TYR A 423 -2.43 6.48 14.29
N PHE A 424 -2.20 5.31 14.89
CA PHE A 424 -3.07 4.77 15.93
C PHE A 424 -2.28 4.49 17.20
N PRO A 425 -2.61 5.18 18.31
CA PRO A 425 -1.94 4.93 19.56
C PRO A 425 -2.28 3.52 20.09
N GLU A 426 -1.34 2.95 20.82
CA GLU A 426 -1.57 1.67 21.49
C GLU A 426 -2.61 1.80 22.59
N GLU A 427 -3.44 0.77 22.73
CA GLU A 427 -4.39 0.73 23.85
C GLU A 427 -3.62 0.58 25.16
N LYS A 428 -3.64 1.63 26.01
CA LYS A 428 -2.95 1.64 27.28
C LYS A 428 -3.60 0.67 28.25
N THR A 429 -2.82 -0.20 28.85
CA THR A 429 -3.30 -1.07 29.92
C THR A 429 -3.75 -0.23 31.11
N PHE A 430 -4.63 -0.80 31.95
CA PHE A 430 -5.11 -0.13 33.17
C PHE A 430 -3.96 0.36 34.07
N LEU A 431 -2.89 -0.41 34.19
CA LEU A 431 -1.71 -0.03 34.97
C LEU A 431 -0.95 1.16 34.37
N GLN A 432 -0.83 1.22 33.05
CA GLN A 432 -0.22 2.37 32.34
C GLN A 432 -1.06 3.64 32.50
N ARG A 433 -2.39 3.54 32.42
CA ARG A 433 -3.30 4.69 32.67
C ARG A 433 -3.19 5.21 34.11
N ILE A 434 -3.00 4.29 35.08
CA ILE A 434 -2.77 4.68 36.49
C ILE A 434 -1.42 5.33 36.68
N SER A 435 -0.35 4.77 36.08
CA SER A 435 1.01 5.32 36.22
C SER A 435 1.15 6.74 35.64
N GLU A 436 0.42 7.06 34.58
CA GLU A 436 0.41 8.41 33.98
C GLU A 436 -0.46 9.41 34.76
N ARG A 437 -1.51 8.95 35.49
CA ARG A 437 -2.33 9.80 36.37
C ARG A 437 -1.68 10.06 37.71
N ILE A 438 -0.79 9.17 38.12
CA ILE A 438 -0.03 9.33 39.35
C ILE A 438 1.36 9.82 38.93
N PHE A 439 1.54 11.14 38.82
CA PHE A 439 2.85 11.74 38.79
C PHE A 439 3.57 11.43 40.11
N ILE A 440 4.16 10.24 40.22
CA ILE A 440 5.05 9.90 41.32
C ILE A 440 6.37 10.57 40.99
N THR A 441 6.58 11.80 41.49
CA THR A 441 7.90 12.42 41.49
C THR A 441 8.82 11.55 42.36
N GLU A 442 10.15 11.57 42.12
CA GLU A 442 11.14 10.86 42.93
C GLU A 442 10.94 11.20 44.43
N ASP A 443 10.59 12.46 44.76
CA ASP A 443 10.28 12.93 46.10
C ASP A 443 9.06 12.22 46.75
N MET A 444 8.02 11.94 45.98
CA MET A 444 6.87 11.16 46.46
C MET A 444 7.23 9.69 46.73
N TRP A 445 8.10 9.09 45.93
CA TRP A 445 8.63 7.74 46.17
C TRP A 445 9.40 7.69 47.51
N TRP A 446 10.30 8.63 47.75
CA TRP A 446 11.02 8.77 48.97
C TRP A 446 10.11 9.03 50.17
N GLY A 447 9.09 9.84 50.02
CA GLY A 447 8.05 10.07 51.02
C GLY A 447 7.29 8.80 51.40
N PHE A 448 6.96 7.97 50.40
CA PHE A 448 6.27 6.68 50.63
C PHE A 448 7.18 5.65 51.35
N VAL A 449 8.43 5.54 50.89
CA VAL A 449 9.43 4.65 51.51
C VAL A 449 9.71 5.05 52.99
N VAL A 450 9.93 6.33 53.23
CA VAL A 450 10.18 6.87 54.58
C VAL A 450 8.94 6.71 55.47
N GLY A 451 7.74 6.97 54.95
CA GLY A 451 6.49 6.77 55.66
C GLY A 451 6.20 5.33 56.04
N ALA A 452 6.44 4.39 55.10
CA ALA A 452 6.31 2.95 55.33
C ALA A 452 7.34 2.44 56.36
N ALA A 453 8.60 2.86 56.25
CA ALA A 453 9.63 2.51 57.25
C ALA A 453 9.33 3.10 58.64
N GLY A 454 8.85 4.33 58.73
CA GLY A 454 8.44 4.99 59.92
C GLY A 454 7.25 4.28 60.62
N SER A 455 6.26 3.85 59.85
CA SER A 455 5.10 3.10 60.38
C SER A 455 5.50 1.71 60.90
N LEU A 456 6.44 1.01 60.26
CA LEU A 456 6.97 -0.25 60.74
C LEU A 456 7.76 -0.10 62.06
N ILE A 457 8.57 0.94 62.17
CA ILE A 457 9.33 1.24 63.40
C ILE A 457 8.36 1.58 64.55
N LEU A 458 7.35 2.41 64.30
CA LEU A 458 6.33 2.74 65.32
C LEU A 458 5.53 1.50 65.74
N SER A 459 5.18 0.63 64.82
CA SER A 459 4.48 -0.62 65.14
C SER A 459 5.33 -1.55 65.98
N GLN A 460 6.63 -1.66 65.73
CA GLN A 460 7.54 -2.45 66.53
C GLN A 460 7.76 -1.88 67.96
N ILE A 461 7.82 -0.54 68.08
CA ILE A 461 7.91 0.12 69.40
C ILE A 461 6.63 -0.12 70.22
N PHE A 462 5.46 -0.06 69.58
CA PHE A 462 4.18 -0.33 70.22
C PHE A 462 4.03 -1.78 70.66
N LEU A 463 4.50 -2.75 69.85
CA LEU A 463 4.51 -4.17 70.18
C LEU A 463 5.48 -4.49 71.32
N ARG A 464 6.63 -3.81 71.36
CA ARG A 464 7.59 -3.97 72.50
C ARG A 464 7.10 -3.39 73.78
N ARG A 465 6.30 -2.29 73.76
CA ARG A 465 5.65 -1.71 74.97
C ARG A 465 4.54 -2.61 75.53
N LYS A 466 3.80 -3.34 74.66
CA LYS A 466 2.75 -4.28 75.06
C LYS A 466 3.31 -5.57 75.68
N LYS A 467 4.58 -5.94 75.43
CA LYS A 467 5.25 -7.12 76.03
C LYS A 467 5.91 -6.82 77.39
N LYS A 468 5.93 -5.56 77.84
CA LYS A 468 6.51 -5.13 79.09
C LYS A 468 5.43 -4.73 80.17
N LYS A 469 4.17 -4.91 79.88
CA LYS A 469 3.06 -4.92 80.83
C LYS A 469 2.51 -6.34 80.92
#